data_c0112b7202f7bd7221517a1858fbf88f
#
_entry.id   c0112b7202f7bd7221517a1858fbf88f
#
_cell.length_a   1.000
_cell.length_b   1.000
_cell.length_c   1.000
_cell.angle_alpha   90.00
_cell.angle_beta   90.00
_cell.angle_gamma   90.00
#
_symmetry.space_group_name_H-M   'P 1'
#
loop_
_entity.id
_entity.type
_entity.pdbx_description
1 polymer ?
#
loop_
_entity_poly.entity_id
_entity_poly.type
_entity_poly.pdbx_seq_one_letter_code
_entity_poly.pdbx_strand_id
1 'polypeptide(L)'
;MSRQHAQKRCLLWDYTNTRDRPKAIDQLFPPTSTASPFRSVHNWNAWYPPELKGRLPFRPMIRTRAQLDTEEWDWIRDSDAAVVHYLNEPERQGISPQDAATWWRAKVVPELRDAKGKKLVGPACASDEAGGRWLAEFMSIVCSGGSGCEGPDFLGAHYYGGDVGHAKQYIESLWERYQLPLNVSEIASTSRDKAEVVRFTEEMSSWMDEQVWVDEYGWFGCMAHCADDFVSPAAQLMDEEGKFTPLMRQLMGQRQTCERGRE
;
A
#
# COMPACT_ATOMS: atom_id res chain seq x y z
N MET A 1 -29.34 9.40 -4.55
CA MET A 1 -28.28 9.15 -5.55
C MET A 1 -27.07 8.59 -4.81
N SER A 2 -26.84 7.31 -4.91
CA SER A 2 -25.65 6.65 -4.32
C SER A 2 -24.42 7.18 -5.06
N ARG A 3 -23.59 7.99 -4.40
CA ARG A 3 -22.24 8.28 -4.90
C ARG A 3 -21.52 6.94 -4.93
N GLN A 4 -21.18 6.44 -6.12
CA GLN A 4 -20.15 5.42 -6.25
C GLN A 4 -18.87 6.05 -5.68
N HIS A 5 -18.54 5.69 -4.44
CA HIS A 5 -17.26 6.04 -3.87
C HIS A 5 -16.20 5.43 -4.78
N ALA A 6 -15.30 6.27 -5.29
CA ALA A 6 -14.20 5.81 -6.11
C ALA A 6 -13.45 4.74 -5.32
N GLN A 7 -13.30 3.56 -5.90
CA GLN A 7 -12.60 2.45 -5.25
C GLN A 7 -11.15 2.86 -5.01
N LYS A 8 -10.70 2.85 -3.75
CA LYS A 8 -9.36 3.31 -3.35
C LYS A 8 -8.44 2.18 -2.88
N ARG A 9 -8.95 0.93 -2.88
CA ARG A 9 -8.23 -0.20 -2.30
C ARG A 9 -7.19 -0.75 -3.25
N CYS A 10 -5.94 -0.81 -2.80
CA CYS A 10 -4.85 -1.54 -3.43
C CYS A 10 -4.79 -2.96 -2.86
N LEU A 11 -4.64 -3.96 -3.72
CA LEU A 11 -4.36 -5.33 -3.30
C LEU A 11 -2.87 -5.43 -2.98
N LEU A 12 -2.53 -5.74 -1.74
CA LEU A 12 -1.16 -6.06 -1.33
C LEU A 12 -0.92 -7.55 -1.55
N TRP A 13 -0.40 -7.91 -2.73
CA TRP A 13 -0.21 -9.29 -3.17
C TRP A 13 1.23 -9.73 -2.93
N ASP A 14 1.47 -10.45 -1.85
CA ASP A 14 2.82 -10.91 -1.53
C ASP A 14 3.41 -11.82 -2.62
N TYR A 15 4.72 -11.70 -2.85
CA TYR A 15 5.42 -12.46 -3.89
C TYR A 15 5.37 -13.98 -3.63
N THR A 16 5.20 -14.43 -2.39
CA THR A 16 5.04 -15.85 -2.06
C THR A 16 3.76 -16.43 -2.65
N ASN A 17 2.71 -15.63 -2.81
CA ASN A 17 1.50 -16.06 -3.49
C ASN A 17 1.77 -16.36 -4.97
N THR A 18 2.53 -15.48 -5.65
CA THR A 18 2.95 -15.71 -7.05
C THR A 18 3.78 -16.97 -7.17
N ARG A 19 4.71 -17.20 -6.23
CA ARG A 19 5.59 -18.37 -6.23
C ARG A 19 4.85 -19.67 -5.94
N ASP A 20 4.02 -19.69 -4.89
CA ASP A 20 3.49 -20.91 -4.30
C ASP A 20 2.01 -21.14 -4.61
N ARG A 21 1.23 -20.08 -4.85
CA ARG A 21 -0.24 -20.11 -4.95
C ARG A 21 -0.81 -19.17 -6.02
N PRO A 22 -0.27 -19.15 -7.25
CA PRO A 22 -0.72 -18.18 -8.27
C PRO A 22 -2.20 -18.30 -8.60
N LYS A 23 -2.79 -19.49 -8.45
CA LYS A 23 -4.22 -19.73 -8.68
C LYS A 23 -5.13 -19.13 -7.59
N ALA A 24 -4.60 -18.72 -6.44
CA ALA A 24 -5.40 -18.08 -5.40
C ALA A 24 -6.07 -16.78 -5.92
N ILE A 25 -5.49 -16.17 -6.96
CA ILE A 25 -6.04 -14.98 -7.62
C ILE A 25 -7.43 -15.22 -8.25
N ASP A 26 -7.78 -16.46 -8.60
CA ASP A 26 -9.09 -16.78 -9.19
C ASP A 26 -10.25 -16.50 -8.21
N GLN A 27 -9.96 -16.39 -6.92
CA GLN A 27 -10.92 -15.98 -5.91
C GLN A 27 -11.30 -14.49 -6.02
N LEU A 28 -10.42 -13.64 -6.59
CA LEU A 28 -10.69 -12.20 -6.84
C LEU A 28 -11.59 -11.98 -8.07
N PHE A 29 -11.51 -12.87 -9.02
CA PHE A 29 -12.18 -12.74 -10.31
C PHE A 29 -13.12 -13.92 -10.56
N PRO A 30 -14.19 -14.06 -9.75
CA PRO A 30 -15.15 -15.12 -10.00
C PRO A 30 -15.79 -14.95 -11.38
N PRO A 31 -16.18 -16.04 -12.07
CA PRO A 31 -16.70 -15.99 -13.44
C PRO A 31 -17.92 -15.07 -13.62
N THR A 32 -18.60 -14.73 -12.54
CA THR A 32 -19.81 -13.89 -12.51
C THR A 32 -19.53 -12.39 -12.33
N SER A 33 -18.29 -11.99 -12.10
CA SER A 33 -17.93 -10.57 -11.87
C SER A 33 -16.90 -10.11 -12.89
N THR A 34 -17.20 -9.01 -13.56
CA THR A 34 -16.27 -8.32 -14.48
C THR A 34 -15.51 -7.18 -13.81
N ALA A 35 -15.88 -6.81 -12.58
CA ALA A 35 -15.26 -5.72 -11.83
C ALA A 35 -14.40 -6.27 -10.69
N SER A 36 -13.18 -5.75 -10.57
CA SER A 36 -12.33 -6.01 -9.42
C SER A 36 -12.78 -5.19 -8.21
N PRO A 37 -12.75 -5.77 -6.99
CA PRO A 37 -12.93 -5.00 -5.75
C PRO A 37 -11.71 -4.12 -5.42
N PHE A 38 -10.63 -4.22 -6.18
CA PHE A 38 -9.40 -3.46 -6.00
C PHE A 38 -9.13 -2.57 -7.22
N ARG A 39 -8.55 -1.40 -6.96
CA ARG A 39 -8.13 -0.42 -7.96
C ARG A 39 -6.80 -0.77 -8.60
N SER A 40 -5.90 -1.38 -7.84
CA SER A 40 -4.52 -1.65 -8.23
C SER A 40 -3.96 -2.84 -7.45
N VAL A 41 -2.75 -3.26 -7.78
CA VAL A 41 -1.97 -4.26 -7.04
C VAL A 41 -0.56 -3.76 -6.75
N HIS A 42 -0.06 -4.09 -5.57
CA HIS A 42 1.29 -3.83 -5.10
C HIS A 42 1.89 -5.10 -4.48
N ASN A 43 3.21 -5.32 -4.64
CA ASN A 43 3.90 -6.50 -4.13
C ASN A 43 5.31 -6.19 -3.59
N TRP A 44 5.61 -4.93 -3.30
CA TRP A 44 6.91 -4.41 -2.81
C TRP A 44 8.10 -4.68 -3.76
N ASN A 45 7.84 -5.07 -5.02
CA ASN A 45 8.85 -5.41 -6.01
C ASN A 45 8.76 -4.50 -7.25
N ALA A 46 9.81 -4.60 -8.08
CA ALA A 46 9.88 -3.94 -9.38
C ALA A 46 9.05 -4.64 -10.46
N TRP A 47 8.73 -5.93 -10.27
CA TRP A 47 8.09 -6.78 -11.28
C TRP A 47 6.61 -7.03 -10.98
N TYR A 48 5.84 -7.08 -12.04
CA TYR A 48 4.40 -7.32 -12.00
C TYR A 48 4.10 -8.81 -11.77
N PRO A 49 3.20 -9.19 -10.82
CA PRO A 49 2.76 -10.57 -10.68
C PRO A 49 2.14 -11.08 -11.99
N PRO A 50 2.69 -12.12 -12.61
CA PRO A 50 2.23 -12.57 -13.94
C PRO A 50 0.75 -12.94 -13.99
N GLU A 51 0.22 -13.53 -12.93
CA GLU A 51 -1.17 -13.95 -12.79
C GLU A 51 -2.16 -12.77 -12.72
N LEU A 52 -1.68 -11.57 -12.41
CA LEU A 52 -2.47 -10.34 -12.32
C LEU A 52 -2.30 -9.44 -13.55
N LYS A 53 -1.37 -9.76 -14.45
CA LYS A 53 -1.06 -8.94 -15.62
C LYS A 53 -2.30 -8.72 -16.49
N GLY A 54 -2.61 -7.45 -16.76
CA GLY A 54 -3.79 -7.06 -17.51
C GLY A 54 -5.12 -7.13 -16.74
N ARG A 55 -5.10 -7.50 -15.44
CA ARG A 55 -6.30 -7.56 -14.59
C ARG A 55 -6.41 -6.35 -13.66
N LEU A 56 -5.27 -5.87 -13.13
CA LEU A 56 -5.18 -4.71 -12.24
C LEU A 56 -4.01 -3.82 -12.64
N PRO A 57 -4.11 -2.50 -12.55
CA PRO A 57 -2.94 -1.62 -12.63
C PRO A 57 -1.91 -1.97 -11.57
N PHE A 58 -0.64 -2.06 -11.96
CA PHE A 58 0.45 -2.38 -11.05
C PHE A 58 1.07 -1.12 -10.44
N ARG A 59 1.50 -1.24 -9.18
CA ARG A 59 2.25 -0.24 -8.42
C ARG A 59 3.64 -0.80 -8.09
N PRO A 60 4.64 -0.69 -8.97
CA PRO A 60 6.00 -1.12 -8.66
C PRO A 60 6.61 -0.27 -7.55
N MET A 61 7.60 -0.83 -6.87
CA MET A 61 8.34 -0.15 -5.81
C MET A 61 9.85 -0.19 -6.07
N ILE A 62 10.47 0.96 -5.87
CA ILE A 62 11.91 1.06 -5.60
C ILE A 62 12.07 0.85 -4.11
N ARG A 63 12.28 -0.40 -3.67
CA ARG A 63 12.31 -0.76 -2.26
C ARG A 63 13.64 -0.44 -1.60
N THR A 64 14.74 -0.63 -2.33
CA THR A 64 16.11 -0.51 -1.84
C THR A 64 16.99 0.27 -2.80
N ARG A 65 18.14 0.75 -2.31
CA ARG A 65 19.14 1.43 -3.13
C ARG A 65 19.65 0.56 -4.30
N ALA A 66 19.81 -0.74 -4.06
CA ALA A 66 20.36 -1.65 -5.07
C ALA A 66 19.54 -1.69 -6.37
N GLN A 67 18.22 -1.54 -6.27
CA GLN A 67 17.33 -1.55 -7.44
C GLN A 67 17.56 -0.38 -8.41
N LEU A 68 18.14 0.72 -7.94
CA LEU A 68 18.48 1.86 -8.81
C LEU A 68 19.60 1.56 -9.81
N ASP A 69 20.44 0.55 -9.53
CA ASP A 69 21.63 0.24 -10.33
C ASP A 69 21.57 -1.16 -10.97
N THR A 70 20.40 -1.79 -10.96
CA THR A 70 20.17 -3.12 -11.55
C THR A 70 19.14 -3.05 -12.67
N GLU A 71 18.89 -4.17 -13.36
CA GLU A 71 17.83 -4.29 -14.38
C GLU A 71 16.42 -4.01 -13.85
N GLU A 72 16.21 -4.12 -12.52
CA GLU A 72 14.93 -3.78 -11.87
C GLU A 72 14.56 -2.31 -12.07
N TRP A 73 15.57 -1.42 -12.18
CA TRP A 73 15.32 -0.03 -12.53
C TRP A 73 14.68 0.10 -13.90
N ASP A 74 15.19 -0.61 -14.89
CA ASP A 74 14.66 -0.59 -16.26
C ASP A 74 13.23 -1.16 -16.30
N TRP A 75 12.94 -2.21 -15.52
CA TRP A 75 11.59 -2.76 -15.40
C TRP A 75 10.59 -1.72 -14.85
N ILE A 76 10.99 -0.94 -13.84
CA ILE A 76 10.15 0.13 -13.28
C ILE A 76 9.98 1.27 -14.28
N ARG A 77 11.11 1.79 -14.81
CA ARG A 77 11.15 2.95 -15.71
C ARG A 77 10.33 2.71 -16.97
N ASP A 78 10.48 1.56 -17.58
CA ASP A 78 9.87 1.24 -18.88
C ASP A 78 8.53 0.50 -18.77
N SER A 79 8.04 0.26 -17.54
CA SER A 79 6.70 -0.27 -17.31
C SER A 79 5.61 0.72 -17.72
N ASP A 80 4.39 0.21 -17.92
CA ASP A 80 3.16 0.99 -18.11
C ASP A 80 2.55 1.53 -16.80
N ALA A 81 3.21 1.29 -15.66
CA ALA A 81 2.76 1.75 -14.37
C ALA A 81 2.70 3.28 -14.30
N ALA A 82 1.52 3.81 -14.01
CA ALA A 82 1.30 5.26 -13.88
C ALA A 82 1.78 5.80 -12.52
N VAL A 83 1.89 4.95 -11.50
CA VAL A 83 2.29 5.32 -10.14
C VAL A 83 3.39 4.37 -9.68
N VAL A 84 4.46 4.93 -9.09
CA VAL A 84 5.62 4.19 -8.58
C VAL A 84 5.86 4.56 -7.12
N HIS A 85 6.07 3.57 -6.26
CA HIS A 85 6.44 3.76 -4.86
C HIS A 85 7.95 3.90 -4.71
N TYR A 86 8.35 4.77 -3.77
CA TYR A 86 9.75 5.02 -3.47
C TYR A 86 10.05 4.74 -2.01
N LEU A 87 10.88 3.75 -1.74
CA LEU A 87 11.37 3.23 -0.46
C LEU A 87 10.28 2.73 0.49
N ASN A 88 10.58 1.57 1.06
CA ASN A 88 9.78 0.92 2.11
C ASN A 88 10.50 1.05 3.44
N GLU A 89 9.94 1.76 4.40
CA GLU A 89 10.50 1.94 5.74
C GLU A 89 12.01 2.16 5.74
N PRO A 90 12.50 3.21 5.05
CA PRO A 90 13.95 3.43 4.87
C PRO A 90 14.68 3.65 6.19
N GLU A 91 14.01 4.16 7.22
CA GLU A 91 14.55 4.32 8.58
C GLU A 91 14.94 2.97 9.21
N ARG A 92 14.24 1.90 8.85
CA ARG A 92 14.53 0.53 9.32
C ARG A 92 15.61 -0.16 8.49
N GLN A 93 15.85 0.35 7.30
CA GLN A 93 16.89 -0.18 6.39
C GLN A 93 18.23 0.55 6.54
N GLY A 94 18.34 1.52 7.44
CA GLY A 94 19.56 2.31 7.61
C GLY A 94 19.86 3.27 6.45
N ILE A 95 18.85 3.59 5.65
CA ILE A 95 18.96 4.58 4.57
C ILE A 95 18.80 5.97 5.20
N SER A 96 19.76 6.86 4.98
CA SER A 96 19.63 8.23 5.48
C SER A 96 18.66 9.06 4.63
N PRO A 97 17.95 10.06 5.20
CA PRO A 97 17.13 10.99 4.43
C PRO A 97 17.92 11.73 3.35
N GLN A 98 19.19 12.03 3.59
CA GLN A 98 20.11 12.69 2.65
C GLN A 98 20.40 11.83 1.43
N ASP A 99 20.74 10.56 1.65
CA ASP A 99 21.00 9.62 0.57
C ASP A 99 19.73 9.41 -0.27
N ALA A 100 18.60 9.16 0.39
CA ALA A 100 17.31 9.02 -0.26
C ALA A 100 16.97 10.26 -1.12
N ALA A 101 17.13 11.47 -0.58
CA ALA A 101 16.87 12.70 -1.32
C ALA A 101 17.85 12.91 -2.47
N THR A 102 19.10 12.48 -2.32
CA THR A 102 20.10 12.51 -3.40
C THR A 102 19.66 11.62 -4.58
N TRP A 103 19.28 10.37 -4.32
CA TRP A 103 18.80 9.45 -5.37
C TRP A 103 17.48 9.92 -5.97
N TRP A 104 16.59 10.46 -5.15
CA TRP A 104 15.33 11.04 -5.59
C TRP A 104 15.54 12.10 -6.66
N ARG A 105 16.39 13.09 -6.37
CA ARG A 105 16.68 14.21 -7.28
C ARG A 105 17.52 13.82 -8.49
N ALA A 106 18.53 12.94 -8.28
CA ALA A 106 19.48 12.61 -9.34
C ALA A 106 18.91 11.62 -10.36
N LYS A 107 17.92 10.80 -9.98
CA LYS A 107 17.46 9.70 -10.84
C LYS A 107 15.95 9.53 -10.85
N VAL A 108 15.31 9.44 -9.69
CA VAL A 108 13.88 9.07 -9.61
C VAL A 108 13.00 10.13 -10.27
N VAL A 109 13.13 11.39 -9.87
CA VAL A 109 12.36 12.49 -10.46
C VAL A 109 12.66 12.65 -11.95
N PRO A 110 13.92 12.84 -12.40
CA PRO A 110 14.22 13.07 -13.80
C PRO A 110 13.77 11.94 -14.73
N GLU A 111 14.02 10.68 -14.34
CA GLU A 111 13.77 9.54 -15.23
C GLU A 111 12.33 9.03 -15.17
N LEU A 112 11.64 9.11 -14.02
CA LEU A 112 10.27 8.59 -13.89
C LEU A 112 9.21 9.68 -14.06
N ARG A 113 9.34 10.81 -13.36
CA ARG A 113 8.35 11.89 -13.44
C ARG A 113 8.52 12.71 -14.70
N ASP A 114 9.71 13.29 -14.90
CA ASP A 114 9.93 14.28 -15.96
C ASP A 114 10.00 13.63 -17.35
N ALA A 115 10.69 12.49 -17.48
CA ALA A 115 10.84 11.80 -18.75
C ALA A 115 9.66 10.87 -19.11
N LYS A 116 8.97 10.27 -18.12
CA LYS A 116 7.93 9.26 -18.35
C LYS A 116 6.53 9.70 -17.87
N GLY A 117 6.41 10.82 -17.18
CA GLY A 117 5.13 11.33 -16.67
C GLY A 117 4.52 10.47 -15.55
N LYS A 118 5.31 9.62 -14.90
CA LYS A 118 4.83 8.79 -13.80
C LYS A 118 4.59 9.63 -12.54
N LYS A 119 3.61 9.25 -11.75
CA LYS A 119 3.39 9.81 -10.42
C LYS A 119 4.19 9.04 -9.37
N LEU A 120 4.73 9.76 -8.39
CA LEU A 120 5.63 9.22 -7.40
C LEU A 120 4.99 9.25 -6.01
N VAL A 121 4.90 8.09 -5.37
CA VAL A 121 4.60 7.97 -3.94
C VAL A 121 5.92 8.10 -3.18
N GLY A 122 5.98 9.01 -2.22
CA GLY A 122 7.16 9.23 -1.38
C GLY A 122 7.44 8.04 -0.44
N PRO A 123 8.55 8.12 0.31
CA PRO A 123 8.90 7.08 1.26
C PRO A 123 7.77 6.79 2.24
N ALA A 124 7.38 5.52 2.36
CA ALA A 124 6.42 5.07 3.35
C ALA A 124 7.19 4.62 4.59
N CYS A 125 7.19 5.47 5.61
CA CYS A 125 7.84 5.22 6.89
C CYS A 125 6.86 4.56 7.87
N ALA A 126 7.40 3.85 8.87
CA ALA A 126 6.61 3.36 9.99
C ALA A 126 5.95 4.50 10.77
N SER A 127 4.83 4.22 11.44
CA SER A 127 4.04 5.21 12.20
C SER A 127 4.61 5.54 13.59
N ASP A 128 5.90 5.28 13.79
CA ASP A 128 6.59 5.63 15.03
C ASP A 128 7.36 6.96 14.93
N GLU A 129 7.96 7.37 16.05
CA GLU A 129 8.70 8.62 16.12
C GLU A 129 9.94 8.65 15.20
N ALA A 130 10.59 7.49 14.99
CA ALA A 130 11.76 7.40 14.11
C ALA A 130 11.35 7.60 12.65
N GLY A 131 10.27 6.95 12.21
CA GLY A 131 9.69 7.16 10.89
C GLY A 131 9.24 8.60 10.66
N GLY A 132 8.57 9.19 11.65
CA GLY A 132 8.12 10.59 11.58
C GLY A 132 9.26 11.59 11.45
N ARG A 133 10.39 11.39 12.17
CA ARG A 133 11.60 12.23 12.05
C ARG A 133 12.27 12.05 10.69
N TRP A 134 12.42 10.81 10.25
CA TRP A 134 13.03 10.49 8.96
C TRP A 134 12.26 11.15 7.80
N LEU A 135 10.94 10.98 7.78
CA LEU A 135 10.09 11.57 6.75
C LEU A 135 10.17 13.10 6.75
N ALA A 136 10.16 13.71 7.95
CA ALA A 136 10.26 15.16 8.08
C ALA A 136 11.57 15.71 7.50
N GLU A 137 12.67 15.02 7.74
CA GLU A 137 13.97 15.42 7.22
C GLU A 137 14.05 15.23 5.69
N PHE A 138 13.60 14.08 5.16
CA PHE A 138 13.52 13.85 3.72
C PHE A 138 12.70 14.94 3.03
N MET A 139 11.49 15.23 3.50
CA MET A 139 10.61 16.24 2.94
C MET A 139 11.22 17.64 3.01
N SER A 140 11.89 17.96 4.11
CA SER A 140 12.62 19.22 4.23
C SER A 140 13.70 19.36 3.17
N ILE A 141 14.46 18.28 2.90
CA ILE A 141 15.53 18.32 1.88
C ILE A 141 14.91 18.47 0.48
N VAL A 142 13.96 17.62 0.09
CA VAL A 142 13.42 17.64 -1.30
C VAL A 142 12.59 18.88 -1.61
N CYS A 143 12.07 19.57 -0.59
CA CYS A 143 11.34 20.83 -0.73
C CYS A 143 12.18 22.09 -0.46
N SER A 144 13.46 21.96 -0.10
CA SER A 144 14.37 23.10 0.16
C SER A 144 15.12 23.54 -1.09
N GLY A 145 14.46 23.87 -2.17
CA GLY A 145 15.12 24.33 -3.40
C GLY A 145 14.54 25.62 -3.94
N GLY A 146 15.37 26.51 -4.48
CA GLY A 146 14.93 27.77 -5.10
C GLY A 146 14.10 27.62 -6.37
N SER A 147 13.99 26.42 -6.92
CA SER A 147 13.17 26.06 -8.10
C SER A 147 11.78 25.50 -7.75
N GLY A 148 11.44 25.42 -6.45
CA GLY A 148 10.19 24.83 -5.98
C GLY A 148 10.40 23.50 -5.22
N CYS A 149 9.31 22.96 -4.65
CA CYS A 149 9.34 21.67 -3.97
C CYS A 149 9.37 20.54 -5.02
N GLU A 150 10.43 19.73 -5.00
CA GLU A 150 10.54 18.48 -5.79
C GLU A 150 10.00 17.27 -5.02
N GLY A 151 9.07 17.52 -4.09
CA GLY A 151 8.45 16.48 -3.27
C GLY A 151 7.64 15.46 -4.07
N PRO A 152 7.13 14.41 -3.43
CA PRO A 152 6.33 13.38 -4.08
C PRO A 152 4.95 13.92 -4.52
N ASP A 153 4.31 13.21 -5.45
CA ASP A 153 2.92 13.48 -5.85
C ASP A 153 1.94 12.97 -4.79
N PHE A 154 2.29 11.89 -4.09
CA PHE A 154 1.55 11.30 -2.99
C PHE A 154 2.48 11.03 -1.81
N LEU A 155 2.01 11.26 -0.61
CA LEU A 155 2.76 10.89 0.59
C LEU A 155 2.52 9.43 0.92
N GLY A 156 3.58 8.62 1.03
CA GLY A 156 3.51 7.24 1.51
C GLY A 156 3.30 7.18 3.02
N ALA A 157 2.51 6.22 3.51
CA ALA A 157 2.29 6.02 4.93
C ALA A 157 2.05 4.54 5.26
N HIS A 158 2.58 4.09 6.41
CA HIS A 158 2.25 2.81 7.03
C HIS A 158 1.60 3.04 8.38
N TYR A 159 0.65 2.17 8.75
CA TYR A 159 0.09 2.18 10.10
C TYR A 159 -0.24 0.77 10.59
N TYR A 160 0.29 0.44 11.76
CA TYR A 160 0.00 -0.79 12.48
C TYR A 160 -0.38 -0.47 13.92
N GLY A 161 -1.61 -0.79 14.32
CA GLY A 161 -2.12 -0.50 15.66
C GLY A 161 -3.54 -1.03 15.85
N GLY A 162 -4.01 -1.07 17.09
CA GLY A 162 -5.35 -1.57 17.43
C GLY A 162 -6.41 -0.49 17.59
N ASP A 163 -6.01 0.78 17.68
CA ASP A 163 -6.91 1.89 17.99
C ASP A 163 -7.25 2.72 16.74
N VAL A 164 -8.55 2.80 16.43
CA VAL A 164 -9.06 3.55 15.27
C VAL A 164 -8.84 5.05 15.42
N GLY A 165 -8.97 5.59 16.64
CA GLY A 165 -8.77 7.02 16.90
C GLY A 165 -7.32 7.43 16.64
N HIS A 166 -6.37 6.66 17.14
CA HIS A 166 -4.94 6.88 16.89
C HIS A 166 -4.59 6.72 15.40
N ALA A 167 -5.17 5.73 14.71
CA ALA A 167 -4.97 5.55 13.27
C ALA A 167 -5.41 6.77 12.46
N LYS A 168 -6.62 7.26 12.73
CA LYS A 168 -7.17 8.46 12.10
C LYS A 168 -6.29 9.67 12.38
N GLN A 169 -5.99 9.92 13.66
CA GLN A 169 -5.16 11.06 14.08
C GLN A 169 -3.77 11.05 13.40
N TYR A 170 -3.13 9.88 13.31
CA TYR A 170 -1.84 9.76 12.63
C TYR A 170 -1.96 10.13 11.14
N ILE A 171 -2.90 9.52 10.43
CA ILE A 171 -3.09 9.73 8.99
C ILE A 171 -3.51 11.19 8.70
N GLU A 172 -4.40 11.77 9.52
CA GLU A 172 -4.79 13.19 9.43
C GLU A 172 -3.61 14.12 9.65
N SER A 173 -2.76 13.83 10.66
CA SER A 173 -1.57 14.66 10.96
C SER A 173 -0.59 14.74 9.79
N LEU A 174 -0.46 13.67 9.01
CA LEU A 174 0.34 13.67 7.79
C LEU A 174 -0.26 14.59 6.72
N TRP A 175 -1.57 14.50 6.50
CA TRP A 175 -2.28 15.39 5.60
C TRP A 175 -2.19 16.85 6.04
N GLU A 176 -2.45 17.14 7.30
CA GLU A 176 -2.37 18.50 7.84
C GLU A 176 -0.98 19.11 7.68
N ARG A 177 0.05 18.31 7.90
CA ARG A 177 1.45 18.77 7.83
C ARG A 177 1.95 19.00 6.42
N TYR A 178 1.64 18.09 5.48
CA TYR A 178 2.27 18.10 4.16
C TYR A 178 1.36 18.56 3.04
N GLN A 179 0.04 18.56 3.24
CA GLN A 179 -0.98 18.94 2.26
C GLN A 179 -0.85 18.19 0.92
N LEU A 180 -0.35 16.94 0.97
CA LEU A 180 -0.23 16.04 -0.18
C LEU A 180 -1.27 14.91 -0.05
N PRO A 181 -1.88 14.46 -1.16
CA PRO A 181 -2.72 13.25 -1.11
C PRO A 181 -1.92 12.07 -0.55
N LEU A 182 -2.58 11.23 0.27
CA LEU A 182 -1.94 10.09 0.91
C LEU A 182 -2.16 8.79 0.15
N ASN A 183 -1.10 8.01 0.06
CA ASN A 183 -1.14 6.60 -0.25
C ASN A 183 -0.77 5.80 1.01
N VAL A 184 -1.80 5.25 1.69
CA VAL A 184 -1.59 4.41 2.88
C VAL A 184 -1.23 3.02 2.40
N SER A 185 0.04 2.82 2.05
CA SER A 185 0.51 1.61 1.34
C SER A 185 0.51 0.36 2.20
N GLU A 186 0.44 0.49 3.52
CA GLU A 186 0.22 -0.62 4.45
C GLU A 186 -0.60 -0.17 5.65
N ILE A 187 -1.64 -0.94 5.98
CA ILE A 187 -2.39 -0.78 7.22
C ILE A 187 -2.91 -2.12 7.70
N ALA A 188 -2.78 -2.40 9.01
CA ALA A 188 -3.43 -3.55 9.64
C ALA A 188 -3.65 -3.31 11.15
N SER A 189 -4.66 -4.00 11.69
CA SER A 189 -4.82 -4.07 13.14
C SER A 189 -3.81 -5.03 13.77
N THR A 190 -3.22 -4.63 14.90
CA THR A 190 -2.33 -5.47 15.71
C THR A 190 -3.07 -6.21 16.85
N SER A 191 -4.38 -5.98 17.01
CA SER A 191 -5.18 -6.69 18.02
C SER A 191 -5.22 -8.19 17.73
N ARG A 192 -5.16 -9.00 18.79
CA ARG A 192 -5.33 -10.45 18.70
C ARG A 192 -6.80 -10.86 18.81
N ASP A 193 -7.69 -9.94 19.16
CA ASP A 193 -9.12 -10.17 19.16
C ASP A 193 -9.70 -9.99 17.75
N LYS A 194 -10.36 -11.03 17.26
CA LYS A 194 -10.92 -11.03 15.91
C LYS A 194 -12.01 -9.99 15.69
N ALA A 195 -12.83 -9.74 16.72
CA ALA A 195 -13.92 -8.77 16.62
C ALA A 195 -13.36 -7.33 16.56
N GLU A 196 -12.29 -7.05 17.31
CA GLU A 196 -11.57 -5.78 17.24
C GLU A 196 -10.91 -5.57 15.89
N VAL A 197 -10.26 -6.60 15.33
CA VAL A 197 -9.67 -6.54 14.00
C VAL A 197 -10.71 -6.23 12.93
N VAL A 198 -11.86 -6.93 12.96
CA VAL A 198 -12.95 -6.69 12.01
C VAL A 198 -13.46 -5.26 12.14
N ARG A 199 -13.75 -4.81 13.36
CA ARG A 199 -14.22 -3.44 13.62
C ARG A 199 -13.22 -2.40 13.13
N PHE A 200 -11.93 -2.53 13.48
CA PHE A 200 -10.87 -1.64 13.02
C PHE A 200 -10.84 -1.55 11.49
N THR A 201 -10.87 -2.71 10.83
CA THR A 201 -10.81 -2.79 9.37
C THR A 201 -12.02 -2.13 8.71
N GLU A 202 -13.23 -2.35 9.23
CA GLU A 202 -14.45 -1.72 8.73
C GLU A 202 -14.47 -0.21 8.92
N GLU A 203 -14.20 0.25 10.13
CA GLU A 203 -14.24 1.67 10.48
C GLU A 203 -13.16 2.46 9.72
N MET A 204 -11.93 1.93 9.63
CA MET A 204 -10.85 2.58 8.89
C MET A 204 -11.09 2.55 7.38
N SER A 205 -11.63 1.46 6.82
CA SER A 205 -11.99 1.41 5.40
C SER A 205 -13.04 2.46 5.06
N SER A 206 -14.13 2.54 5.84
CA SER A 206 -15.20 3.51 5.63
C SER A 206 -14.67 4.94 5.72
N TRP A 207 -13.88 5.22 6.75
CA TRP A 207 -13.32 6.55 6.96
C TRP A 207 -12.34 6.94 5.84
N MET A 208 -11.42 6.07 5.41
CA MET A 208 -10.49 6.36 4.31
C MET A 208 -11.21 6.52 2.97
N ASP A 209 -12.28 5.77 2.73
CA ASP A 209 -13.11 5.91 1.53
C ASP A 209 -13.76 7.30 1.45
N GLU A 210 -14.11 7.92 2.59
CA GLU A 210 -14.72 9.25 2.69
C GLU A 210 -13.71 10.41 2.52
N GLN A 211 -12.42 10.21 2.88
CA GLN A 211 -11.42 11.28 2.82
C GLN A 211 -10.97 11.56 1.38
N VAL A 212 -11.27 12.73 0.84
CA VAL A 212 -10.91 13.09 -0.55
C VAL A 212 -9.40 13.13 -0.80
N TRP A 213 -8.62 13.32 0.24
CA TRP A 213 -7.17 13.39 0.22
C TRP A 213 -6.48 12.03 0.45
N VAL A 214 -7.20 10.97 0.76
CA VAL A 214 -6.68 9.59 0.67
C VAL A 214 -6.89 9.12 -0.76
N ASP A 215 -5.81 8.99 -1.54
CA ASP A 215 -5.86 8.52 -2.92
C ASP A 215 -6.03 7.01 -3.01
N GLU A 216 -5.17 6.28 -2.30
CA GLU A 216 -5.16 4.81 -2.33
C GLU A 216 -4.73 4.26 -0.96
N TYR A 217 -5.21 3.05 -0.61
CA TYR A 217 -4.76 2.35 0.60
C TYR A 217 -4.78 0.83 0.42
N GLY A 218 -3.85 0.13 1.11
CA GLY A 218 -3.71 -1.33 1.06
C GLY A 218 -3.73 -1.98 2.43
N TRP A 219 -4.61 -2.99 2.59
CA TRP A 219 -4.65 -3.82 3.80
C TRP A 219 -3.56 -4.88 3.75
N PHE A 220 -2.69 -4.88 4.78
CA PHE A 220 -1.64 -5.89 4.91
C PHE A 220 -2.21 -7.24 5.35
N GLY A 221 -1.56 -8.36 4.90
CA GLY A 221 -1.89 -9.71 5.33
C GLY A 221 -2.44 -10.63 4.23
N CYS A 222 -2.44 -10.21 2.94
CA CYS A 222 -2.81 -11.11 1.84
C CYS A 222 -1.64 -12.03 1.46
N MET A 223 -1.29 -12.92 2.39
CA MET A 223 -0.26 -13.96 2.28
C MET A 223 -0.62 -15.13 3.18
N ALA A 224 -0.17 -16.35 2.83
CA ALA A 224 -0.47 -17.53 3.62
C ALA A 224 0.23 -17.54 4.99
N HIS A 225 1.44 -17.00 5.06
CA HIS A 225 2.23 -16.89 6.28
C HIS A 225 2.77 -15.46 6.39
N CYS A 226 2.39 -14.75 7.46
CA CYS A 226 3.04 -13.49 7.79
C CYS A 226 4.43 -13.77 8.35
N ALA A 227 5.44 -13.05 7.86
CA ALA A 227 6.82 -13.20 8.32
C ALA A 227 7.04 -12.57 9.69
N ASP A 228 6.20 -11.62 10.08
CA ASP A 228 6.39 -10.79 11.26
C ASP A 228 5.37 -11.11 12.35
N ASP A 229 5.85 -11.40 13.56
CA ASP A 229 5.00 -11.76 14.70
C ASP A 229 4.12 -10.61 15.22
N PHE A 230 4.42 -9.35 14.87
CA PHE A 230 3.61 -8.22 15.29
C PHE A 230 2.29 -8.13 14.50
N VAL A 231 2.23 -8.66 13.30
CA VAL A 231 1.00 -8.72 12.52
C VAL A 231 0.04 -9.73 13.13
N SER A 232 -1.17 -9.31 13.41
CA SER A 232 -2.17 -10.17 14.02
C SER A 232 -2.55 -11.32 13.07
N PRO A 233 -2.53 -12.59 13.51
CA PRO A 233 -3.09 -13.69 12.73
C PRO A 233 -4.58 -13.47 12.40
N ALA A 234 -5.32 -12.73 13.25
CA ALA A 234 -6.71 -12.38 12.99
C ALA A 234 -6.87 -11.35 11.86
N ALA A 235 -5.80 -10.59 11.54
CA ALA A 235 -5.79 -9.62 10.43
C ALA A 235 -5.37 -10.24 9.10
N GLN A 236 -5.01 -11.53 9.05
CA GLN A 236 -4.67 -12.18 7.81
C GLN A 236 -5.85 -12.23 6.82
N LEU A 237 -5.53 -11.96 5.56
CA LEU A 237 -6.48 -11.93 4.46
C LEU A 237 -6.49 -13.22 3.63
N MET A 238 -5.48 -14.08 3.84
CA MET A 238 -5.34 -15.40 3.24
C MET A 238 -4.97 -16.42 4.33
N ASP A 239 -5.53 -17.61 4.27
CA ASP A 239 -5.15 -18.72 5.16
C ASP A 239 -3.96 -19.54 4.60
N GLU A 240 -3.49 -20.52 5.37
CA GLU A 240 -2.35 -21.36 5.00
C GLU A 240 -2.58 -22.20 3.74
N GLU A 241 -3.84 -22.49 3.41
CA GLU A 241 -4.24 -23.20 2.19
C GLU A 241 -4.37 -22.28 0.98
N GLY A 242 -4.18 -20.95 1.16
CA GLY A 242 -4.31 -19.95 0.10
C GLY A 242 -5.74 -19.50 -0.17
N LYS A 243 -6.69 -19.79 0.75
CA LYS A 243 -8.06 -19.32 0.64
C LYS A 243 -8.21 -17.94 1.29
N PHE A 244 -9.04 -17.11 0.70
CA PHE A 244 -9.34 -15.83 1.28
C PHE A 244 -10.15 -15.97 2.56
N THR A 245 -9.70 -15.27 3.61
CA THR A 245 -10.38 -15.24 4.90
C THR A 245 -11.72 -14.51 4.82
N PRO A 246 -12.60 -14.67 5.83
CA PRO A 246 -13.82 -13.85 5.91
C PRO A 246 -13.54 -12.34 5.88
N LEU A 247 -12.43 -11.88 6.48
CA LEU A 247 -12.03 -10.48 6.47
C LEU A 247 -11.71 -9.99 5.04
N MET A 248 -10.98 -10.79 4.25
CA MET A 248 -10.71 -10.48 2.85
C MET A 248 -11.99 -10.42 2.02
N ARG A 249 -12.90 -11.38 2.21
CA ARG A 249 -14.19 -11.40 1.50
C ARG A 249 -15.02 -10.15 1.81
N GLN A 250 -14.98 -9.68 3.03
CA GLN A 250 -15.63 -8.45 3.45
C GLN A 250 -15.01 -7.22 2.77
N LEU A 251 -13.66 -7.12 2.71
CA LEU A 251 -12.96 -6.08 1.96
C LEU A 251 -13.30 -6.10 0.46
N MET A 252 -13.60 -7.28 -0.09
CA MET A 252 -14.10 -7.45 -1.45
C MET A 252 -15.58 -7.07 -1.63
N GLY A 253 -16.27 -6.65 -0.56
CA GLY A 253 -17.70 -6.32 -0.62
C GLY A 253 -18.62 -7.55 -0.67
N GLN A 254 -18.10 -8.74 -0.43
CA GLN A 254 -18.87 -9.98 -0.36
C GLN A 254 -19.47 -10.09 1.04
N ARG A 255 -20.78 -9.90 1.19
CA ARG A 255 -21.48 -10.14 2.46
C ARG A 255 -21.39 -11.63 2.81
N GLN A 256 -21.07 -11.96 4.05
CA GLN A 256 -21.28 -13.32 4.56
C GLN A 256 -22.77 -13.64 4.44
N THR A 257 -23.12 -14.57 3.59
CA THR A 257 -24.40 -15.25 3.70
C THR A 257 -24.35 -16.05 4.99
N CYS A 258 -25.03 -15.55 6.02
CA CYS A 258 -25.30 -16.35 7.21
C CYS A 258 -26.03 -17.61 6.73
N GLU A 259 -25.34 -18.73 6.63
CA GLU A 259 -25.99 -20.02 6.61
C GLU A 259 -26.68 -20.17 7.97
N ARG A 260 -27.96 -19.76 8.04
CA ARG A 260 -28.82 -20.21 9.11
C ARG A 260 -28.90 -21.71 9.00
N GLY A 261 -28.24 -22.39 9.91
CA GLY A 261 -28.34 -23.82 10.06
C GLY A 261 -29.85 -24.19 10.02
N ARG A 262 -30.19 -25.04 9.11
CA ARG A 262 -31.44 -25.80 9.21
C ARG A 262 -31.14 -26.90 10.21
N GLU A 263 -31.58 -26.71 11.44
CA GLU A 263 -31.88 -27.80 12.36
C GLU A 263 -33.09 -28.57 11.84
#